data_cd24f5ee66afe99245efd3d1cc09102b
#
_entry.id   cd24f5ee66afe99245efd3d1cc09102b
#
_cell.length_a   1.000
_cell.length_b   1.000
_cell.length_c   1.000
_cell.angle_alpha   90.00
_cell.angle_beta   90.00
_cell.angle_gamma   90.00
#
_symmetry.space_group_name_H-M   'P 1'
#
loop_
_entity.id
_entity.type
_entity.pdbx_description
1 polymer ?
#
loop_
_entity_poly.entity_id
_entity_poly.type
_entity_poly.pdbx_seq_one_letter_code
_entity_poly.pdbx_strand_id
1 'polypeptide(L)'
;MPPASARIILLLCGLLCVCALAVWLVTPAPQSTTPASAVPLTPQPRLPQIPLPTGTDQESVVLRGAILNGERIYQRLCYHCHGRQGKGDNNVYMESIGHKPADHTDLATMQRLSDTEFFLALRDGVKDKRGWFTMPPWASVLTPTEMWDVITYVRRLPLAASPPNPAPSIPR
;
A
#
# COMPACT_ATOMS: atom_id res chain seq x y z
N MET A 1 -3.68 70.38 15.38
CA MET A 1 -4.16 69.78 14.10
C MET A 1 -3.00 69.75 13.12
N PRO A 2 -2.63 68.62 12.54
CA PRO A 2 -1.51 68.58 11.59
C PRO A 2 -1.87 69.36 10.29
N PRO A 3 -0.87 69.97 9.65
CA PRO A 3 -1.09 70.79 8.46
C PRO A 3 -1.61 69.92 7.28
N ALA A 4 -2.39 70.51 6.39
CA ALA A 4 -3.05 69.84 5.30
C ALA A 4 -2.09 69.03 4.39
N SER A 5 -0.84 69.47 4.25
CA SER A 5 0.24 68.77 3.55
C SER A 5 0.60 67.40 4.13
N ALA A 6 0.57 67.25 5.46
CA ALA A 6 0.87 65.98 6.14
C ALA A 6 -0.23 64.91 5.90
N ARG A 7 -1.48 65.32 5.77
CA ARG A 7 -2.61 64.45 5.48
C ARG A 7 -2.57 63.92 4.04
N ILE A 8 -2.15 64.75 3.08
CA ILE A 8 -2.00 64.32 1.67
C ILE A 8 -0.89 63.30 1.52
N ILE A 9 0.26 63.50 2.21
CA ILE A 9 1.39 62.57 2.16
C ILE A 9 0.99 61.20 2.75
N LEU A 10 0.27 61.19 3.87
CA LEU A 10 -0.20 59.91 4.50
C LEU A 10 -1.20 59.17 3.61
N LEU A 11 -2.10 59.87 2.90
CA LEU A 11 -3.05 59.23 1.97
C LEU A 11 -2.35 58.68 0.74
N LEU A 12 -1.34 59.38 0.19
CA LEU A 12 -0.58 58.89 -0.96
C LEU A 12 0.30 57.69 -0.59
N CYS A 13 0.95 57.68 0.59
CA CYS A 13 1.69 56.49 1.07
C CYS A 13 0.78 55.28 1.31
N GLY A 14 -0.44 55.51 1.87
CA GLY A 14 -1.41 54.43 2.05
C GLY A 14 -1.87 53.82 0.72
N LEU A 15 -2.13 54.66 -0.29
CA LEU A 15 -2.54 54.19 -1.61
C LEU A 15 -1.45 53.39 -2.33
N LEU A 16 -0.18 53.83 -2.23
CA LEU A 16 0.95 53.11 -2.80
C LEU A 16 1.21 51.75 -2.11
N CYS A 17 1.03 51.66 -0.79
CA CYS A 17 1.15 50.39 -0.07
C CYS A 17 0.06 49.40 -0.48
N VAL A 18 -1.19 49.84 -0.66
CA VAL A 18 -2.29 48.99 -1.10
C VAL A 18 -2.06 48.47 -2.53
N CYS A 19 -1.57 49.36 -3.44
CA CYS A 19 -1.22 48.95 -4.80
C CYS A 19 -0.05 47.93 -4.82
N ALA A 20 0.97 48.07 -3.97
CA ALA A 20 2.08 47.14 -3.89
C ALA A 20 1.64 45.77 -3.36
N LEU A 21 0.73 45.70 -2.37
CA LEU A 21 0.14 44.48 -1.86
C LEU A 21 -0.75 43.80 -2.89
N ALA A 22 -1.54 44.56 -3.67
CA ALA A 22 -2.39 44.00 -4.72
C ALA A 22 -1.59 43.37 -5.87
N VAL A 23 -0.43 43.96 -6.23
CA VAL A 23 0.45 43.40 -7.26
C VAL A 23 1.09 42.07 -6.76
N TRP A 24 1.38 41.97 -5.46
CA TRP A 24 1.96 40.75 -4.89
C TRP A 24 0.97 39.58 -4.84
N LEU A 25 -0.33 39.86 -4.71
CA LEU A 25 -1.37 38.83 -4.69
C LEU A 25 -1.75 38.30 -6.08
N VAL A 26 -1.35 39.02 -7.15
CA VAL A 26 -1.71 38.67 -8.54
C VAL A 26 -0.52 38.03 -9.31
N THR A 27 0.70 38.08 -8.78
CA THR A 27 1.82 37.40 -9.43
C THR A 27 1.68 35.90 -9.26
N PRO A 28 1.43 35.13 -10.34
CA PRO A 28 1.45 33.67 -10.25
C PRO A 28 2.83 33.24 -9.78
N ALA A 29 2.88 32.33 -8.81
CA ALA A 29 4.12 31.74 -8.35
C ALA A 29 4.90 31.18 -9.57
N PRO A 30 6.22 31.35 -9.65
CA PRO A 30 7.01 30.77 -10.74
C PRO A 30 6.75 29.27 -10.75
N GLN A 31 6.06 28.79 -11.77
CA GLN A 31 5.90 27.37 -12.01
C GLN A 31 7.28 26.84 -12.38
N SER A 32 7.87 26.10 -11.47
CA SER A 32 9.10 25.35 -11.74
C SER A 32 8.78 24.32 -12.83
N THR A 33 8.91 24.69 -14.07
CA THR A 33 8.93 23.77 -15.22
C THR A 33 10.28 23.07 -15.28
N THR A 34 10.65 22.42 -14.19
CA THR A 34 11.70 21.41 -14.27
C THR A 34 11.06 20.25 -15.05
N PRO A 35 11.54 19.91 -16.25
CA PRO A 35 11.08 18.70 -16.91
C PRO A 35 11.33 17.56 -15.93
N ALA A 36 10.27 16.91 -15.48
CA ALA A 36 10.39 15.71 -14.67
C ALA A 36 11.27 14.77 -15.50
N SER A 37 12.54 14.61 -15.10
CA SER A 37 13.40 13.58 -15.66
C SER A 37 12.61 12.30 -15.59
N ALA A 38 12.24 11.75 -16.76
CA ALA A 38 11.52 10.49 -16.83
C ALA A 38 12.41 9.44 -16.16
N VAL A 39 12.13 9.17 -14.89
CA VAL A 39 12.74 8.05 -14.18
C VAL A 39 12.40 6.82 -15.02
N PRO A 40 13.41 6.05 -15.51
CA PRO A 40 13.14 4.85 -16.25
C PRO A 40 12.22 3.96 -15.40
N LEU A 41 11.04 3.65 -15.92
CA LEU A 41 10.12 2.74 -15.25
C LEU A 41 10.80 1.37 -15.24
N THR A 42 11.44 1.02 -14.13
CA THR A 42 11.86 -0.36 -13.91
C THR A 42 10.65 -1.26 -14.07
N PRO A 43 10.73 -2.34 -14.87
CA PRO A 43 9.62 -3.27 -15.01
C PRO A 43 9.15 -3.73 -13.63
N GLN A 44 7.93 -3.39 -13.27
CA GLN A 44 7.36 -3.84 -12.00
C GLN A 44 7.20 -5.36 -12.02
N PRO A 45 7.54 -6.06 -10.93
CA PRO A 45 7.29 -7.48 -10.84
C PRO A 45 5.82 -7.76 -11.16
N ARG A 46 5.58 -8.74 -12.06
CA ARG A 46 4.22 -9.15 -12.39
C ARG A 46 3.55 -9.70 -11.13
N LEU A 47 2.32 -9.26 -10.87
CA LEU A 47 1.52 -9.80 -9.77
C LEU A 47 1.28 -11.30 -9.96
N PRO A 48 1.17 -12.07 -8.87
CA PRO A 48 0.82 -13.48 -8.93
C PRO A 48 -0.51 -13.68 -9.67
N GLN A 49 -0.55 -14.63 -10.60
CA GLN A 49 -1.80 -15.00 -11.28
C GLN A 49 -2.52 -16.04 -10.42
N ILE A 50 -3.37 -15.57 -9.51
CA ILE A 50 -4.13 -16.43 -8.61
C ILE A 50 -5.34 -16.99 -9.34
N PRO A 51 -5.50 -18.33 -9.41
CA PRO A 51 -6.71 -18.92 -9.98
C PRO A 51 -7.94 -18.50 -9.18
N LEU A 52 -8.89 -17.85 -9.85
CA LEU A 52 -10.17 -17.47 -9.25
C LEU A 52 -11.20 -18.56 -9.47
N PRO A 53 -12.14 -18.77 -8.54
CA PRO A 53 -13.29 -19.62 -8.75
C PRO A 53 -14.10 -19.17 -9.98
N THR A 54 -14.44 -20.11 -10.86
CA THR A 54 -15.19 -19.85 -12.11
C THR A 54 -16.67 -20.13 -11.95
N GLY A 55 -17.10 -20.75 -10.86
CA GLY A 55 -18.52 -21.04 -10.58
C GLY A 55 -19.37 -19.78 -10.48
N THR A 56 -20.65 -19.93 -10.81
CA THR A 56 -21.67 -18.87 -10.71
C THR A 56 -22.56 -19.04 -9.48
N ASP A 57 -22.35 -20.10 -8.69
CA ASP A 57 -23.02 -20.30 -7.41
C ASP A 57 -22.60 -19.24 -6.39
N GLN A 58 -23.42 -19.04 -5.36
CA GLN A 58 -23.23 -18.00 -4.34
C GLN A 58 -21.88 -18.13 -3.63
N GLU A 59 -21.44 -19.34 -3.33
CA GLU A 59 -20.17 -19.59 -2.62
C GLU A 59 -18.97 -19.16 -3.49
N SER A 60 -18.95 -19.57 -4.76
CA SER A 60 -17.92 -19.17 -5.72
C SER A 60 -17.86 -17.66 -5.92
N VAL A 61 -19.00 -16.98 -5.96
CA VAL A 61 -19.07 -15.52 -6.10
C VAL A 61 -18.51 -14.82 -4.89
N VAL A 62 -18.90 -15.24 -3.68
CA VAL A 62 -18.43 -14.67 -2.42
C VAL A 62 -16.91 -14.88 -2.27
N LEU A 63 -16.44 -16.11 -2.51
CA LEU A 63 -15.01 -16.42 -2.41
C LEU A 63 -14.16 -15.61 -3.39
N ARG A 64 -14.64 -15.43 -4.62
CA ARG A 64 -13.97 -14.58 -5.62
C ARG A 64 -13.90 -13.12 -5.15
N GLY A 65 -14.99 -12.61 -4.58
CA GLY A 65 -15.04 -11.27 -4.00
C GLY A 65 -14.00 -11.08 -2.89
N ALA A 66 -13.91 -12.03 -1.97
CA ALA A 66 -12.93 -12.03 -0.89
C ALA A 66 -11.49 -12.04 -1.40
N ILE A 67 -11.17 -12.89 -2.39
CA ILE A 67 -9.84 -12.95 -3.00
C ILE A 67 -9.46 -11.61 -3.64
N LEU A 68 -10.33 -11.02 -4.44
CA LEU A 68 -10.05 -9.76 -5.14
C LEU A 68 -9.93 -8.59 -4.16
N ASN A 69 -10.75 -8.54 -3.12
CA ASN A 69 -10.63 -7.52 -2.09
C ASN A 69 -9.34 -7.70 -1.27
N GLY A 70 -9.02 -8.93 -0.89
CA GLY A 70 -7.78 -9.27 -0.19
C GLY A 70 -6.53 -8.89 -1.00
N GLU A 71 -6.52 -9.16 -2.31
CA GLU A 71 -5.46 -8.72 -3.21
C GLU A 71 -5.29 -7.20 -3.19
N ARG A 72 -6.38 -6.46 -3.34
CA ARG A 72 -6.36 -4.99 -3.33
C ARG A 72 -5.78 -4.43 -2.03
N ILE A 73 -6.17 -5.00 -0.90
CA ILE A 73 -5.66 -4.61 0.42
C ILE A 73 -4.18 -4.97 0.54
N TYR A 74 -3.79 -6.18 0.18
CA TYR A 74 -2.43 -6.66 0.21
C TYR A 74 -1.49 -5.77 -0.61
N GLN A 75 -1.86 -5.46 -1.85
CA GLN A 75 -1.08 -4.62 -2.75
C GLN A 75 -1.01 -3.15 -2.31
N ARG A 76 -1.80 -2.73 -1.33
CA ARG A 76 -1.76 -1.38 -0.76
C ARG A 76 -0.99 -1.32 0.55
N LEU A 77 -1.15 -2.31 1.42
CA LEU A 77 -0.67 -2.25 2.81
C LEU A 77 0.45 -3.25 3.13
N CYS A 78 0.40 -4.45 2.57
CA CYS A 78 1.26 -5.57 2.98
C CYS A 78 2.53 -5.69 2.12
N TYR A 79 2.44 -5.32 0.84
CA TYR A 79 3.53 -5.52 -0.13
C TYR A 79 4.82 -4.79 0.25
N HIS A 80 4.73 -3.70 1.01
CA HIS A 80 5.89 -2.92 1.42
C HIS A 80 6.91 -3.76 2.20
N CYS A 81 6.43 -4.70 3.01
CA CYS A 81 7.27 -5.61 3.77
C CYS A 81 7.34 -7.00 3.12
N HIS A 82 6.22 -7.53 2.66
CA HIS A 82 6.12 -8.89 2.15
C HIS A 82 6.40 -9.05 0.66
N GLY A 83 6.66 -7.96 -0.05
CA GLY A 83 6.84 -7.97 -1.50
C GLY A 83 5.53 -8.17 -2.28
N ARG A 84 5.49 -7.70 -3.53
CA ARG A 84 4.29 -7.80 -4.37
C ARG A 84 3.87 -9.23 -4.68
N GLN A 85 4.83 -10.12 -4.70
CA GLN A 85 4.63 -11.56 -4.95
C GLN A 85 4.51 -12.38 -3.67
N GLY A 86 4.64 -11.77 -2.50
CA GLY A 86 4.52 -12.43 -1.21
C GLY A 86 5.77 -13.16 -0.73
N LYS A 87 6.93 -12.99 -1.38
CA LYS A 87 8.15 -13.74 -1.06
C LYS A 87 8.90 -13.23 0.17
N GLY A 88 8.54 -12.06 0.71
CA GLY A 88 9.27 -11.45 1.81
C GLY A 88 10.69 -11.04 1.46
N ASP A 89 10.99 -10.95 0.16
CA ASP A 89 12.29 -10.60 -0.38
C ASP A 89 12.37 -9.11 -0.76
N ASN A 90 13.62 -8.63 -0.94
CA ASN A 90 13.90 -7.26 -1.41
C ASN A 90 13.41 -6.13 -0.49
N ASN A 91 13.23 -6.39 0.80
CA ASN A 91 12.92 -5.33 1.75
C ASN A 91 14.17 -4.91 2.51
N VAL A 92 14.91 -3.97 1.93
CA VAL A 92 16.18 -3.45 2.49
C VAL A 92 16.00 -2.92 3.92
N TYR A 93 14.86 -2.33 4.24
CA TYR A 93 14.60 -1.85 5.61
C TYR A 93 14.48 -3.01 6.60
N MET A 94 13.67 -4.01 6.30
CA MET A 94 13.50 -5.18 7.18
C MET A 94 14.80 -5.96 7.33
N GLU A 95 15.57 -6.11 6.25
CA GLU A 95 16.91 -6.73 6.28
C GLU A 95 17.88 -5.93 7.16
N SER A 96 17.88 -4.60 7.08
CA SER A 96 18.77 -3.75 7.87
C SER A 96 18.54 -3.82 9.37
N ILE A 97 17.33 -4.17 9.80
CA ILE A 97 16.97 -4.39 11.22
C ILE A 97 17.01 -5.87 11.62
N GLY A 98 17.52 -6.74 10.73
CA GLY A 98 17.69 -8.17 11.00
C GLY A 98 16.39 -8.98 10.99
N HIS A 99 15.33 -8.48 10.38
CA HIS A 99 14.05 -9.17 10.26
C HIS A 99 13.76 -9.54 8.81
N LYS A 100 13.34 -10.78 8.59
CA LYS A 100 12.85 -11.24 7.30
C LYS A 100 11.35 -11.48 7.39
N PRO A 101 10.52 -10.77 6.60
CA PRO A 101 9.09 -11.05 6.51
C PRO A 101 8.86 -12.49 6.02
N ALA A 102 7.72 -13.07 6.43
CA ALA A 102 7.36 -14.41 6.00
C ALA A 102 7.22 -14.48 4.47
N ASP A 103 7.73 -15.57 3.89
CA ASP A 103 7.48 -15.95 2.52
C ASP A 103 6.09 -16.60 2.43
N HIS A 104 5.14 -15.85 1.91
CA HIS A 104 3.76 -16.30 1.72
C HIS A 104 3.61 -17.24 0.52
N THR A 105 4.65 -17.46 -0.29
CA THR A 105 4.65 -18.42 -1.40
C THR A 105 5.16 -19.79 -0.99
N ASP A 106 5.78 -19.90 0.20
CA ASP A 106 6.23 -21.18 0.76
C ASP A 106 5.05 -21.91 1.40
N LEU A 107 4.58 -22.95 0.71
CA LEU A 107 3.46 -23.77 1.15
C LEU A 107 3.69 -24.39 2.54
N ALA A 108 4.90 -24.88 2.82
CA ALA A 108 5.22 -25.51 4.09
C ALA A 108 5.13 -24.51 5.25
N THR A 109 5.57 -23.29 5.06
CA THR A 109 5.43 -22.20 6.04
C THR A 109 3.96 -21.84 6.23
N MET A 110 3.22 -21.69 5.15
CA MET A 110 1.81 -21.28 5.21
C MET A 110 0.89 -22.33 5.82
N GLN A 111 1.20 -23.62 5.67
CA GLN A 111 0.43 -24.70 6.28
C GLN A 111 0.65 -24.85 7.80
N ARG A 112 1.75 -24.33 8.35
CA ARG A 112 2.01 -24.38 9.80
C ARG A 112 1.19 -23.38 10.60
N LEU A 113 0.69 -22.31 9.98
CA LEU A 113 -0.15 -21.31 10.62
C LEU A 113 -1.63 -21.65 10.38
N SER A 114 -2.40 -21.79 11.44
CA SER A 114 -3.86 -21.83 11.33
C SER A 114 -4.40 -20.47 10.90
N ASP A 115 -5.62 -20.43 10.35
CA ASP A 115 -6.27 -19.18 9.96
C ASP A 115 -6.51 -18.27 11.17
N THR A 116 -6.77 -18.85 12.35
CA THR A 116 -6.92 -18.10 13.59
C THR A 116 -5.60 -17.42 14.00
N GLU A 117 -4.49 -18.13 13.97
CA GLU A 117 -3.17 -17.54 14.28
C GLU A 117 -2.83 -16.43 13.29
N PHE A 118 -3.15 -16.61 12.01
CA PHE A 118 -2.95 -15.61 10.99
C PHE A 118 -3.82 -14.37 11.25
N PHE A 119 -5.09 -14.58 11.60
CA PHE A 119 -5.99 -13.48 11.96
C PHE A 119 -5.49 -12.71 13.18
N LEU A 120 -5.02 -13.41 14.23
CA LEU A 120 -4.45 -12.78 15.41
C LEU A 120 -3.17 -11.99 15.09
N ALA A 121 -2.31 -12.52 14.22
CA ALA A 121 -1.13 -11.80 13.76
C ALA A 121 -1.48 -10.51 13.00
N LEU A 122 -2.52 -10.53 12.18
CA LEU A 122 -3.03 -9.31 11.53
C LEU A 122 -3.64 -8.34 12.56
N ARG A 123 -4.49 -8.84 13.43
CA ARG A 123 -5.20 -8.00 14.40
C ARG A 123 -4.25 -7.31 15.37
N ASP A 124 -3.36 -8.08 15.99
CA ASP A 124 -2.56 -7.67 17.15
C ASP A 124 -1.11 -7.31 16.77
N GLY A 125 -0.69 -7.62 15.54
CA GLY A 125 0.70 -7.52 15.11
C GLY A 125 1.59 -8.64 15.66
N VAL A 126 2.86 -8.62 15.24
CA VAL A 126 3.87 -9.57 15.69
C VAL A 126 5.01 -8.83 16.35
N LYS A 127 5.44 -9.28 17.52
CA LYS A 127 6.56 -8.70 18.28
C LYS A 127 7.76 -9.64 18.33
N ASP A 128 8.95 -9.05 18.34
CA ASP A 128 10.18 -9.78 18.65
C ASP A 128 10.32 -10.05 20.17
N LYS A 129 11.40 -10.75 20.54
CA LYS A 129 11.70 -11.09 21.95
C LYS A 129 11.92 -9.86 22.85
N ARG A 130 12.16 -8.69 22.26
CA ARG A 130 12.35 -7.40 22.97
C ARG A 130 11.04 -6.63 23.11
N GLY A 131 9.94 -7.13 22.55
CA GLY A 131 8.65 -6.47 22.55
C GLY A 131 8.44 -5.45 21.42
N TRP A 132 9.36 -5.32 20.47
CA TRP A 132 9.23 -4.43 19.32
C TRP A 132 8.39 -5.07 18.22
N PHE A 133 7.51 -4.30 17.61
CA PHE A 133 6.73 -4.78 16.49
C PHE A 133 7.62 -5.03 15.27
N THR A 134 7.65 -6.28 14.81
CA THR A 134 8.20 -6.70 13.51
C THR A 134 7.13 -6.68 12.43
N MET A 135 5.87 -6.81 12.81
CA MET A 135 4.68 -6.56 12.00
C MET A 135 3.71 -5.72 12.83
N PRO A 136 3.27 -4.56 12.36
CA PRO A 136 2.33 -3.71 13.11
C PRO A 136 0.95 -4.35 13.23
N PRO A 137 0.15 -3.99 14.26
CA PRO A 137 -1.25 -4.39 14.36
C PRO A 137 -2.10 -3.62 13.32
N TRP A 138 -3.05 -4.30 12.71
CA TRP A 138 -3.91 -3.75 11.67
C TRP A 138 -5.36 -3.51 12.11
N ALA A 139 -5.71 -3.82 13.37
CA ALA A 139 -7.09 -3.69 13.90
C ALA A 139 -7.66 -2.27 13.82
N SER A 140 -6.82 -1.24 13.80
CA SER A 140 -7.25 0.17 13.65
C SER A 140 -7.46 0.60 12.19
N VAL A 141 -7.02 -0.22 11.22
CA VAL A 141 -7.00 0.10 9.79
C VAL A 141 -7.92 -0.81 8.98
N LEU A 142 -8.03 -2.07 9.39
CA LEU A 142 -8.81 -3.10 8.71
C LEU A 142 -9.95 -3.61 9.60
N THR A 143 -11.11 -3.79 9.01
CA THR A 143 -12.22 -4.50 9.64
C THR A 143 -11.90 -6.00 9.73
N PRO A 144 -12.58 -6.76 10.63
CA PRO A 144 -12.41 -8.21 10.67
C PRO A 144 -12.67 -8.90 9.32
N THR A 145 -13.66 -8.46 8.56
CA THR A 145 -13.94 -8.99 7.22
C THR A 145 -12.78 -8.76 6.26
N GLU A 146 -12.22 -7.55 6.23
CA GLU A 146 -11.06 -7.25 5.39
C GLU A 146 -9.82 -8.05 5.78
N MET A 147 -9.62 -8.34 7.07
CA MET A 147 -8.55 -9.24 7.53
C MET A 147 -8.74 -10.66 6.97
N TRP A 148 -9.99 -11.19 7.00
CA TRP A 148 -10.30 -12.48 6.42
C TRP A 148 -10.13 -12.51 4.90
N ASP A 149 -10.45 -11.43 4.21
CA ASP A 149 -10.21 -11.30 2.77
C ASP A 149 -8.71 -11.37 2.45
N VAL A 150 -7.87 -10.66 3.24
CA VAL A 150 -6.41 -10.72 3.09
C VAL A 150 -5.89 -12.14 3.33
N ILE A 151 -6.36 -12.83 4.37
CA ILE A 151 -5.99 -14.23 4.65
C ILE A 151 -6.37 -15.11 3.48
N THR A 152 -7.58 -14.96 2.97
CA THR A 152 -8.10 -15.72 1.80
C THR A 152 -7.22 -15.53 0.58
N TYR A 153 -6.76 -14.31 0.30
CA TYR A 153 -5.83 -14.01 -0.78
C TYR A 153 -4.45 -14.65 -0.53
N VAL A 154 -3.85 -14.41 0.63
CA VAL A 154 -2.49 -14.87 0.97
C VAL A 154 -2.41 -16.40 0.95
N ARG A 155 -3.43 -17.12 1.40
CA ARG A 155 -3.50 -18.58 1.34
C ARG A 155 -3.42 -19.16 -0.10
N ARG A 156 -3.62 -18.33 -1.10
CA ARG A 156 -3.53 -18.75 -2.52
C ARG A 156 -2.21 -18.44 -3.18
N LEU A 157 -1.35 -17.65 -2.54
CA LEU A 157 -0.03 -17.30 -3.09
C LEU A 157 0.85 -18.54 -3.35
N PRO A 158 0.90 -19.57 -2.47
CA PRO A 158 1.66 -20.79 -2.76
C PRO A 158 1.15 -21.53 -4.01
N LEU A 159 -0.16 -21.47 -4.27
CA LEU A 159 -0.77 -22.14 -5.43
C LEU A 159 -0.40 -21.43 -6.74
N ALA A 160 -0.27 -20.10 -6.71
CA ALA A 160 0.14 -19.31 -7.87
C ALA A 160 1.64 -19.44 -8.16
N ALA A 161 2.45 -19.74 -7.14
CA ALA A 161 3.89 -19.95 -7.27
C ALA A 161 4.26 -21.37 -7.74
N SER A 162 3.34 -22.34 -7.56
CA SER A 162 3.54 -23.71 -8.01
C SER A 162 3.39 -23.80 -9.53
N PRO A 163 4.22 -24.62 -10.23
CA PRO A 163 4.00 -24.89 -11.65
C PRO A 163 2.61 -25.52 -11.86
N PRO A 164 1.93 -25.21 -12.97
CA PRO A 164 0.64 -25.83 -13.25
C PRO A 164 0.78 -27.36 -13.22
N ASN A 165 -0.10 -28.00 -12.45
CA ASN A 165 -0.14 -29.47 -12.39
C ASN A 165 -0.30 -30.00 -13.83
N PRO A 166 0.58 -30.89 -14.30
CA PRO A 166 0.43 -31.45 -15.64
C PRO A 166 -0.98 -32.09 -15.76
N ALA A 167 -1.69 -31.72 -16.81
CA ALA A 167 -3.00 -32.27 -17.08
C ALA A 167 -2.95 -33.81 -17.01
N PRO A 168 -3.94 -34.48 -16.38
CA PRO A 168 -3.95 -35.92 -16.31
C PRO A 168 -3.83 -36.48 -17.73
N SER A 169 -2.80 -37.31 -17.97
CA SER A 169 -2.61 -37.97 -19.24
C SER A 169 -3.82 -38.88 -19.48
N ILE A 170 -4.64 -38.52 -20.45
CA ILE A 170 -5.74 -39.40 -20.89
C ILE A 170 -5.09 -40.64 -21.56
N PRO A 171 -5.25 -41.84 -21.02
CA PRO A 171 -4.74 -43.05 -21.69
C PRO A 171 -5.43 -43.18 -23.02
N ARG A 172 -4.66 -43.39 -24.08
CA ARG A 172 -5.16 -43.65 -25.44
C ARG A 172 -5.72 -45.09 -25.53
#